data_2462b304e1f68ab73c317acee7de503b
#
_entry.id   2462b304e1f68ab73c317acee7de503b
#
_cell.length_a   1.000
_cell.length_b   1.000
_cell.length_c   1.000
_cell.angle_alpha   90.00
_cell.angle_beta   90.00
_cell.angle_gamma   90.00
#
_symmetry.space_group_name_H-M   'P 1'
#
loop_
_entity.id
_entity.type
_entity.pdbx_description
1 polymer ?
#
loop_
_entity_poly.entity_id
_entity_poly.type
_entity_poly.pdbx_seq_one_letter_code
_entity_poly.pdbx_strand_id
1 'polypeptide(L)'
;MGSRGRSELVRRQLAEAGLDPARVARLHAPIGLAIGAKTAQEIALSILAQIVEIKSHRQLTEGFTPEIRAAWAQCRQKQTDAVLATIVSRHGSMPREVGTKMLILPDGSTAGSVGGGIMEYRARQLAEKMLAGTEAPQQLASFTTGLEDDEKALAACGGSMELFLQVLAGGTEAK
;
A
#
# COMPACT_ATOMS: atom_id res chain seq x y z
N MET A 1 -7.36 -28.13 13.78
CA MET A 1 -7.71 -26.82 14.38
C MET A 1 -7.79 -27.01 15.88
N GLY A 2 -7.13 -26.18 16.68
CA GLY A 2 -7.03 -26.36 18.12
C GLY A 2 -7.96 -25.42 18.87
N SER A 3 -8.54 -25.88 19.99
CA SER A 3 -9.20 -25.01 20.96
C SER A 3 -8.21 -24.03 21.57
N ARG A 4 -8.69 -22.96 22.25
CA ARG A 4 -7.83 -21.99 22.95
C ARG A 4 -6.83 -22.66 23.90
N GLY A 5 -7.28 -23.62 24.71
CA GLY A 5 -6.41 -24.36 25.61
C GLY A 5 -5.32 -25.19 24.91
N ARG A 6 -5.65 -25.77 23.75
CA ARG A 6 -4.64 -26.49 22.95
C ARG A 6 -3.61 -25.54 22.32
N SER A 7 -4.04 -24.38 21.92
CA SER A 7 -3.14 -23.35 21.39
C SER A 7 -2.18 -22.81 22.45
N GLU A 8 -2.64 -22.62 23.68
CA GLU A 8 -1.79 -22.24 24.81
C GLU A 8 -0.77 -23.31 25.17
N LEU A 9 -1.19 -24.59 25.18
CA LEU A 9 -0.28 -25.71 25.40
C LEU A 9 0.82 -25.75 24.36
N VAL A 10 0.47 -25.60 23.07
CA VAL A 10 1.45 -25.58 21.97
C VAL A 10 2.42 -24.42 22.13
N ARG A 11 1.94 -23.20 22.45
CA ARG A 11 2.81 -22.05 22.68
C ARG A 11 3.81 -22.29 23.80
N ARG A 12 3.36 -22.91 24.91
CA ARG A 12 4.23 -23.26 26.02
C ARG A 12 5.29 -24.28 25.60
N GLN A 13 4.91 -25.34 24.90
CA GLN A 13 5.84 -26.36 24.43
C GLN A 13 6.89 -25.77 23.45
N LEU A 14 6.48 -24.83 22.60
CA LEU A 14 7.42 -24.15 21.70
C LEU A 14 8.41 -23.26 22.46
N ALA A 15 7.95 -22.58 23.51
CA ALA A 15 8.83 -21.78 24.37
C ALA A 15 9.80 -22.67 25.16
N GLU A 16 9.32 -23.79 25.71
CA GLU A 16 10.14 -24.79 26.41
C GLU A 16 11.17 -25.46 25.47
N ALA A 17 10.85 -25.59 24.18
CA ALA A 17 11.78 -26.06 23.15
C ALA A 17 12.81 -25.00 22.70
N GLY A 18 12.84 -23.82 23.33
CA GLY A 18 13.84 -22.77 23.09
C GLY A 18 13.55 -21.88 21.89
N LEU A 19 12.32 -21.88 21.36
CA LEU A 19 11.93 -20.91 20.30
C LEU A 19 11.84 -19.49 20.89
N ASP A 20 12.29 -18.52 20.09
CA ASP A 20 12.20 -17.10 20.43
C ASP A 20 10.76 -16.71 20.79
N PRO A 21 10.51 -16.16 22.01
CA PRO A 21 9.19 -15.73 22.47
C PRO A 21 8.50 -14.77 21.50
N ALA A 22 9.25 -13.87 20.84
CA ALA A 22 8.72 -12.95 19.84
C ALA A 22 8.17 -13.67 18.61
N ARG A 23 8.79 -14.76 18.21
CA ARG A 23 8.30 -15.62 17.12
C ARG A 23 7.08 -16.44 17.55
N VAL A 24 7.08 -16.97 18.76
CA VAL A 24 5.93 -17.70 19.33
C VAL A 24 4.71 -16.78 19.47
N ALA A 25 4.89 -15.53 19.89
CA ALA A 25 3.81 -14.55 19.99
C ALA A 25 3.15 -14.23 18.64
N ARG A 26 3.88 -14.35 17.52
CA ARG A 26 3.35 -14.15 16.16
C ARG A 26 2.51 -15.31 15.63
N LEU A 27 2.42 -16.41 16.36
CA LEU A 27 1.61 -17.56 15.95
C LEU A 27 0.12 -17.23 16.08
N HIS A 28 -0.61 -17.26 14.97
CA HIS A 28 -2.06 -17.10 14.95
C HIS A 28 -2.74 -18.42 15.34
N ALA A 29 -2.93 -18.63 16.63
CA ALA A 29 -3.55 -19.81 17.19
C ALA A 29 -4.44 -19.43 18.40
N PRO A 30 -5.73 -19.78 18.39
CA PRO A 30 -6.48 -20.43 17.31
C PRO A 30 -6.49 -19.61 16.03
N ILE A 31 -6.48 -20.28 14.87
CA ILE A 31 -6.60 -19.61 13.57
C ILE A 31 -8.05 -19.19 13.30
N GLY A 32 -8.26 -18.06 12.67
CA GLY A 32 -9.55 -17.46 12.31
C GLY A 32 -9.96 -16.31 13.23
N LEU A 33 -10.71 -15.35 12.68
CA LEU A 33 -11.30 -14.26 13.47
C LEU A 33 -12.37 -14.79 14.43
N ALA A 34 -12.51 -14.15 15.60
CA ALA A 34 -13.49 -14.54 16.62
C ALA A 34 -14.90 -14.08 16.26
N ILE A 35 -15.49 -14.66 15.21
CA ILE A 35 -16.85 -14.34 14.71
C ILE A 35 -17.94 -15.26 15.26
N GLY A 36 -17.62 -16.15 16.23
CA GLY A 36 -18.56 -17.11 16.77
C GLY A 36 -18.83 -18.33 15.88
N ALA A 37 -17.97 -18.61 14.89
CA ALA A 37 -18.09 -19.71 13.94
C ALA A 37 -18.20 -21.07 14.62
N LYS A 38 -19.19 -21.89 14.21
CA LYS A 38 -19.48 -23.24 14.73
C LYS A 38 -19.41 -24.31 13.65
N THR A 39 -19.86 -24.01 12.44
CA THR A 39 -19.84 -24.94 11.31
C THR A 39 -18.49 -24.90 10.59
N ALA A 40 -18.18 -25.96 9.84
CA ALA A 40 -16.93 -26.02 9.04
C ALA A 40 -16.83 -24.87 8.04
N GLN A 41 -17.94 -24.48 7.42
CA GLN A 41 -18.01 -23.37 6.47
C GLN A 41 -17.75 -22.02 7.14
N GLU A 42 -18.36 -21.78 8.32
CA GLU A 42 -18.12 -20.54 9.09
C GLU A 42 -16.68 -20.46 9.59
N ILE A 43 -16.10 -21.59 10.00
CA ILE A 43 -14.69 -21.67 10.41
C ILE A 43 -13.78 -21.35 9.21
N ALA A 44 -14.05 -21.90 8.02
CA ALA A 44 -13.30 -21.57 6.81
C ALA A 44 -13.40 -20.07 6.49
N LEU A 45 -14.59 -19.48 6.59
CA LEU A 45 -14.80 -18.05 6.39
C LEU A 45 -13.97 -17.21 7.40
N SER A 46 -13.98 -17.60 8.68
CA SER A 46 -13.21 -16.90 9.72
C SER A 46 -11.70 -16.92 9.46
N ILE A 47 -11.19 -18.03 8.93
CA ILE A 47 -9.76 -18.17 8.55
C ILE A 47 -9.43 -17.28 7.36
N LEU A 48 -10.27 -17.31 6.31
CA LEU A 48 -10.09 -16.47 5.13
C LEU A 48 -10.15 -14.98 5.49
N ALA A 49 -11.09 -14.58 6.35
CA ALA A 49 -11.20 -13.22 6.84
C ALA A 49 -9.93 -12.76 7.59
N GLN A 50 -9.36 -13.61 8.45
CA GLN A 50 -8.10 -13.32 9.14
C GLN A 50 -6.92 -13.19 8.17
N ILE A 51 -6.85 -14.03 7.13
CA ILE A 51 -5.82 -13.91 6.09
C ILE A 51 -5.92 -12.56 5.37
N VAL A 52 -7.15 -12.14 5.03
CA VAL A 52 -7.39 -10.83 4.38
C VAL A 52 -6.98 -9.70 5.32
N GLU A 53 -7.37 -9.74 6.59
CA GLU A 53 -6.99 -8.75 7.62
C GLU A 53 -5.46 -8.60 7.71
N ILE A 54 -4.74 -9.71 7.90
CA ILE A 54 -3.27 -9.70 8.02
C ILE A 54 -2.61 -9.18 6.74
N LYS A 55 -3.12 -9.60 5.57
CA LYS A 55 -2.63 -9.12 4.27
C LYS A 55 -2.80 -7.60 4.13
N SER A 56 -3.97 -7.08 4.50
CA SER A 56 -4.29 -5.65 4.42
C SER A 56 -3.39 -4.84 5.36
N HIS A 57 -3.20 -5.30 6.59
CA HIS A 57 -2.28 -4.65 7.54
C HIS A 57 -0.82 -4.69 7.09
N ARG A 58 -0.36 -5.78 6.45
CA ARG A 58 1.01 -5.83 5.89
C ARG A 58 1.21 -4.88 4.72
N GLN A 59 0.20 -4.69 3.88
CA GLN A 59 0.29 -3.72 2.78
C GLN A 59 0.41 -2.27 3.27
N LEU A 60 -0.13 -1.94 4.44
CA LEU A 60 -0.02 -0.62 5.06
C LEU A 60 1.40 -0.30 5.57
N THR A 61 2.23 -1.30 5.84
CA THR A 61 3.58 -1.13 6.40
C THR A 61 4.71 -1.26 5.37
N GLU A 62 4.46 -1.78 4.19
CA GLU A 62 5.46 -1.90 3.12
C GLU A 62 5.41 -0.68 2.19
N GLY A 63 6.11 0.40 2.57
CA GLY A 63 6.19 1.64 1.79
C GLY A 63 6.71 1.44 0.36
N PHE A 64 7.55 0.40 0.12
CA PHE A 64 8.06 0.02 -1.19
C PHE A 64 7.76 -1.44 -1.48
N THR A 65 6.85 -1.70 -2.41
CA THR A 65 6.57 -3.05 -2.88
C THR A 65 7.78 -3.62 -3.64
N PRO A 66 7.90 -4.96 -3.77
CA PRO A 66 8.96 -5.57 -4.59
C PRO A 66 8.98 -5.04 -6.02
N GLU A 67 7.81 -4.77 -6.59
CA GLU A 67 7.62 -4.19 -7.93
C GLU A 67 8.22 -2.78 -8.03
N ILE A 68 7.91 -1.89 -7.06
CA ILE A 68 8.47 -0.53 -7.02
C ILE A 68 9.99 -0.59 -6.85
N ARG A 69 10.49 -1.46 -5.98
CA ARG A 69 11.94 -1.64 -5.77
C ARG A 69 12.66 -2.09 -7.04
N ALA A 70 12.07 -3.06 -7.76
CA ALA A 70 12.64 -3.56 -9.01
C ALA A 70 12.66 -2.47 -10.10
N ALA A 71 11.56 -1.73 -10.27
CA ALA A 71 11.47 -0.64 -11.22
C ALA A 71 12.47 0.49 -10.89
N TRP A 72 12.58 0.86 -9.62
CA TRP A 72 13.55 1.87 -9.17
C TRP A 72 15.00 1.42 -9.39
N ALA A 73 15.32 0.15 -9.14
CA ALA A 73 16.66 -0.39 -9.41
C ALA A 73 17.01 -0.29 -10.90
N GLN A 74 16.05 -0.52 -11.81
CA GLN A 74 16.25 -0.33 -13.25
C GLN A 74 16.49 1.14 -13.62
N CYS A 75 15.75 2.09 -13.02
CA CYS A 75 15.99 3.52 -13.22
C CYS A 75 17.40 3.91 -12.81
N ARG A 76 17.87 3.43 -11.68
CA ARG A 76 19.25 3.67 -11.21
C ARG A 76 20.30 3.11 -12.16
N GLN A 77 20.10 1.89 -12.67
CA GLN A 77 21.03 1.30 -13.65
C GLN A 77 21.10 2.10 -14.95
N LYS A 78 19.95 2.65 -15.39
CA LYS A 78 19.85 3.46 -16.61
C LYS A 78 20.18 4.94 -16.38
N GLN A 79 20.44 5.34 -15.13
CA GLN A 79 20.66 6.75 -14.72
C GLN A 79 19.50 7.66 -15.15
N THR A 80 18.28 7.17 -15.04
CA THR A 80 17.05 7.89 -15.40
C THR A 80 16.28 8.25 -14.14
N ASP A 81 15.75 9.47 -14.10
CA ASP A 81 14.92 9.95 -13.00
C ASP A 81 13.52 9.31 -13.06
N ALA A 82 12.86 9.23 -11.92
CA ALA A 82 11.48 8.77 -11.80
C ALA A 82 10.74 9.61 -10.75
N VAL A 83 9.41 9.60 -10.76
CA VAL A 83 8.62 10.29 -9.74
C VAL A 83 7.97 9.26 -8.82
N LEU A 84 8.18 9.42 -7.52
CA LEU A 84 7.49 8.66 -6.49
C LEU A 84 6.27 9.44 -6.00
N ALA A 85 5.09 8.89 -6.19
CA ALA A 85 3.84 9.39 -5.64
C ALA A 85 3.48 8.58 -4.38
N THR A 86 3.17 9.28 -3.28
CA THR A 86 2.77 8.68 -1.99
C THR A 86 1.45 9.28 -1.54
N ILE A 87 0.46 8.46 -1.19
CA ILE A 87 -0.78 8.94 -0.58
C ILE A 87 -0.45 9.42 0.84
N VAL A 88 -0.67 10.71 1.12
CA VAL A 88 -0.45 11.30 2.45
C VAL A 88 -1.75 11.63 3.18
N SER A 89 -2.85 11.81 2.45
CA SER A 89 -4.18 12.04 3.00
C SER A 89 -5.24 11.48 2.06
N ARG A 90 -6.37 11.06 2.61
CA ARG A 90 -7.55 10.61 1.85
C ARG A 90 -8.83 10.94 2.56
N HIS A 91 -9.89 11.20 1.81
CA HIS A 91 -11.24 11.43 2.30
C HIS A 91 -12.25 10.66 1.45
N GLY A 92 -13.33 10.21 2.07
CA GLY A 92 -14.37 9.42 1.41
C GLY A 92 -13.93 7.99 1.08
N SER A 93 -14.65 7.35 0.15
CA SER A 93 -14.38 5.97 -0.26
C SER A 93 -13.25 5.91 -1.28
N MET A 94 -12.07 5.48 -0.85
CA MET A 94 -10.89 5.36 -1.68
C MET A 94 -10.35 3.93 -1.63
N PRO A 95 -9.90 3.35 -2.76
CA PRO A 95 -9.48 1.95 -2.84
C PRO A 95 -8.09 1.69 -2.22
N ARG A 96 -7.34 2.74 -1.86
CA ARG A 96 -5.98 2.63 -1.32
C ARG A 96 -5.83 3.46 -0.04
N GLU A 97 -4.95 3.00 0.83
CA GLU A 97 -4.67 3.60 2.13
C GLU A 97 -3.52 4.62 2.07
N VAL A 98 -3.48 5.50 3.07
CA VAL A 98 -2.35 6.42 3.31
C VAL A 98 -1.05 5.62 3.44
N GLY A 99 0.03 6.13 2.85
CA GLY A 99 1.33 5.46 2.77
C GLY A 99 1.51 4.59 1.52
N THR A 100 0.43 4.28 0.77
CA THR A 100 0.52 3.59 -0.52
C THR A 100 1.33 4.42 -1.52
N LYS A 101 2.15 3.73 -2.31
CA LYS A 101 3.07 4.35 -3.25
C LYS A 101 2.89 3.85 -4.67
N MET A 102 3.25 4.70 -5.62
CA MET A 102 3.36 4.41 -7.05
C MET A 102 4.60 5.11 -7.58
N LEU A 103 5.44 4.37 -8.28
CA LEU A 103 6.56 4.93 -9.03
C LEU A 103 6.14 5.18 -10.47
N ILE A 104 6.38 6.37 -10.98
CA ILE A 104 6.09 6.77 -12.36
C ILE A 104 7.43 6.92 -13.06
N LEU A 105 7.61 6.18 -14.16
CA LEU A 105 8.85 6.13 -14.93
C LEU A 105 8.86 7.17 -16.04
N PRO A 106 10.02 7.48 -16.63
CA PRO A 106 10.15 8.50 -17.69
C PRO A 106 9.32 8.19 -18.95
N ASP A 107 9.04 6.92 -19.24
CA ASP A 107 8.22 6.46 -20.36
C ASP A 107 6.70 6.51 -20.06
N GLY A 108 6.31 7.03 -18.88
CA GLY A 108 4.93 7.10 -18.44
C GLY A 108 4.38 5.78 -17.89
N SER A 109 5.15 4.69 -17.89
CA SER A 109 4.76 3.44 -17.22
C SER A 109 4.82 3.60 -15.68
N THR A 110 4.13 2.72 -14.95
CA THR A 110 4.03 2.80 -13.49
C THR A 110 4.34 1.46 -12.83
N ALA A 111 4.92 1.51 -11.64
CA ALA A 111 5.05 0.38 -10.74
C ALA A 111 4.31 0.71 -9.43
N GLY A 112 3.47 -0.22 -8.94
CA GLY A 112 2.52 0.06 -7.87
C GLY A 112 1.28 0.81 -8.35
N SER A 113 0.40 1.22 -7.42
CA SER A 113 -0.87 1.86 -7.75
C SER A 113 -1.37 2.70 -6.58
N VAL A 114 -1.86 3.91 -6.87
CA VAL A 114 -2.50 4.81 -5.89
C VAL A 114 -4.03 4.78 -5.96
N GLY A 115 -4.61 3.86 -6.73
CA GLY A 115 -6.07 3.68 -6.76
C GLY A 115 -6.69 3.56 -8.14
N GLY A 116 -5.90 3.69 -9.20
CA GLY A 116 -6.33 3.52 -10.59
C GLY A 116 -7.08 4.72 -11.18
N GLY A 117 -7.49 4.55 -12.44
CA GLY A 117 -8.36 5.49 -13.13
C GLY A 117 -7.81 6.91 -13.26
N ILE A 118 -8.70 7.88 -13.06
CA ILE A 118 -8.42 9.32 -13.25
C ILE A 118 -7.30 9.83 -12.33
N MET A 119 -7.18 9.26 -11.12
CA MET A 119 -6.17 9.68 -10.15
C MET A 119 -4.76 9.38 -10.64
N GLU A 120 -4.53 8.17 -11.14
CA GLU A 120 -3.24 7.78 -11.71
C GLU A 120 -2.93 8.55 -12.99
N TYR A 121 -3.93 8.78 -13.81
CA TYR A 121 -3.77 9.58 -15.02
C TYR A 121 -3.28 10.99 -14.70
N ARG A 122 -3.93 11.69 -13.75
CA ARG A 122 -3.54 13.04 -13.32
C ARG A 122 -2.15 13.04 -12.64
N ALA A 123 -1.87 12.03 -11.81
CA ALA A 123 -0.55 11.89 -11.19
C ALA A 123 0.56 11.71 -12.24
N ARG A 124 0.32 10.92 -13.31
CA ARG A 124 1.27 10.76 -14.43
C ARG A 124 1.49 12.07 -15.19
N GLN A 125 0.42 12.79 -15.52
CA GLN A 125 0.55 14.09 -16.19
C GLN A 125 1.40 15.08 -15.38
N LEU A 126 1.20 15.12 -14.06
CA LEU A 126 1.99 15.97 -13.18
C LEU A 126 3.45 15.50 -13.11
N ALA A 127 3.67 14.19 -13.00
CA ALA A 127 5.01 13.60 -12.98
C ALA A 127 5.79 13.87 -14.28
N GLU A 128 5.13 13.83 -15.42
CA GLU A 128 5.73 14.19 -16.72
C GLU A 128 6.27 15.63 -16.71
N LYS A 129 5.48 16.59 -16.21
CA LYS A 129 5.90 17.99 -16.07
C LYS A 129 7.06 18.15 -15.08
N MET A 130 7.04 17.40 -13.97
CA MET A 130 8.11 17.37 -12.99
C MET A 130 9.41 16.85 -13.59
N LEU A 131 9.36 15.75 -14.34
CA LEU A 131 10.53 15.17 -15.04
C LEU A 131 11.06 16.09 -16.16
N ALA A 132 10.19 16.85 -16.79
CA ALA A 132 10.56 17.86 -17.78
C ALA A 132 11.15 19.14 -17.16
N GLY A 133 11.13 19.25 -15.81
CA GLY A 133 11.64 20.45 -15.10
C GLY A 133 10.71 21.67 -15.18
N THR A 134 9.46 21.49 -15.63
CA THR A 134 8.46 22.59 -15.71
C THR A 134 7.64 22.74 -14.43
N GLU A 135 7.78 21.80 -13.50
CA GLU A 135 7.16 21.82 -12.17
C GLU A 135 8.21 21.58 -11.09
N ALA A 136 7.86 21.90 -9.85
CA ALA A 136 8.75 21.69 -8.71
C ALA A 136 9.12 20.20 -8.54
N PRO A 137 10.38 19.88 -8.18
CA PRO A 137 10.83 18.49 -8.03
C PRO A 137 10.18 17.78 -6.83
N GLN A 138 9.52 18.51 -5.95
CA GLN A 138 8.73 18.00 -4.84
C GLN A 138 7.49 18.85 -4.65
N GLN A 139 6.32 18.24 -4.57
CA GLN A 139 5.07 18.97 -4.35
C GLN A 139 3.98 18.09 -3.75
N LEU A 140 3.05 18.73 -3.05
CA LEU A 140 1.79 18.14 -2.59
C LEU A 140 0.71 18.51 -3.60
N ALA A 141 -0.04 17.52 -4.08
CA ALA A 141 -1.12 17.72 -5.03
C ALA A 141 -2.40 17.03 -4.55
N SER A 142 -3.52 17.75 -4.61
CA SER A 142 -4.83 17.23 -4.25
C SER A 142 -5.56 16.76 -5.51
N PHE A 143 -6.14 15.57 -5.43
CA PHE A 143 -6.89 14.95 -6.51
C PHE A 143 -8.28 14.54 -6.03
N THR A 144 -9.27 14.73 -6.88
CA THR A 144 -10.66 14.32 -6.63
C THR A 144 -11.13 13.37 -7.71
N THR A 145 -12.05 12.46 -7.39
CA THR A 145 -12.62 11.50 -8.34
C THR A 145 -13.65 12.14 -9.29
N GLY A 146 -14.13 13.36 -9.00
CA GLY A 146 -15.06 14.12 -9.85
C GLY A 146 -14.39 14.69 -11.11
N LEU A 147 -15.18 14.92 -12.15
CA LEU A 147 -14.79 15.75 -13.31
C LEU A 147 -14.76 17.22 -12.87
N GLU A 148 -13.79 17.98 -13.37
CA GLU A 148 -13.53 19.38 -12.94
C GLU A 148 -14.71 20.37 -13.07
N ASP A 149 -15.75 20.01 -13.84
CA ASP A 149 -16.87 20.92 -14.10
C ASP A 149 -18.07 20.80 -13.15
N ASP A 150 -18.05 19.91 -12.16
CA ASP A 150 -19.20 19.66 -11.28
C ASP A 150 -18.83 19.79 -9.78
N GLU A 151 -18.69 21.04 -9.32
CA GLU A 151 -18.55 21.34 -7.87
C GLU A 151 -19.72 20.79 -7.02
N LYS A 152 -20.88 20.50 -7.63
CA LYS A 152 -22.05 19.92 -6.96
C LYS A 152 -22.08 18.40 -6.97
N ALA A 153 -21.39 17.72 -7.89
CA ALA A 153 -21.25 16.26 -7.90
C ALA A 153 -20.26 15.74 -6.84
N LEU A 154 -19.41 16.60 -6.30
CA LEU A 154 -18.45 16.33 -5.22
C LEU A 154 -19.09 15.87 -3.90
N ALA A 155 -20.39 16.13 -3.69
CA ALA A 155 -21.04 15.88 -2.40
C ALA A 155 -21.62 14.46 -2.25
N ALA A 156 -21.75 13.67 -3.31
CA ALA A 156 -22.57 12.46 -3.24
C ALA A 156 -21.81 11.12 -3.21
N CYS A 157 -20.66 10.95 -3.90
CA CYS A 157 -19.91 9.67 -3.96
C CYS A 157 -18.40 9.81 -4.25
N GLY A 158 -17.84 11.03 -4.24
CA GLY A 158 -16.46 11.28 -4.63
C GLY A 158 -15.46 11.19 -3.47
N GLY A 159 -14.45 10.32 -3.59
CA GLY A 159 -13.28 10.38 -2.71
C GLY A 159 -12.31 11.45 -3.19
N SER A 160 -11.49 11.98 -2.26
CA SER A 160 -10.34 12.82 -2.56
C SER A 160 -9.09 12.26 -1.91
N MET A 161 -7.93 12.53 -2.49
CA MET A 161 -6.64 12.19 -1.92
C MET A 161 -5.63 13.29 -2.14
N GLU A 162 -4.67 13.37 -1.24
CA GLU A 162 -3.47 14.16 -1.43
C GLU A 162 -2.29 13.23 -1.69
N LEU A 163 -1.58 13.51 -2.76
CA LEU A 163 -0.35 12.81 -3.12
C LEU A 163 0.84 13.74 -2.88
N PHE A 164 1.81 13.26 -2.15
CA PHE A 164 3.14 13.82 -2.16
C PHE A 164 3.93 13.20 -3.30
N LEU A 165 4.31 14.02 -4.29
CA LEU A 165 5.12 13.62 -5.43
C LEU A 165 6.54 14.15 -5.24
N GLN A 166 7.53 13.31 -5.53
CA GLN A 166 8.93 13.68 -5.48
C GLN A 166 9.72 13.03 -6.63
N VAL A 167 10.57 13.81 -7.28
CA VAL A 167 11.53 13.31 -8.26
C VAL A 167 12.64 12.57 -7.51
N LEU A 168 12.88 11.33 -7.91
CA LEU A 168 14.01 10.52 -7.46
C LEU A 168 15.06 10.54 -8.57
N ALA A 169 16.25 11.06 -8.28
CA ALA A 169 17.36 11.10 -9.21
C ALA A 169 17.95 9.68 -9.40
N GLY A 170 17.92 9.18 -10.63
CA GLY A 170 18.50 7.87 -10.98
C GLY A 170 20.02 7.90 -11.07
N GLY A 171 20.61 9.07 -11.33
CA GLY A 171 22.06 9.27 -11.33
C GLY A 171 22.66 9.30 -9.92
N THR A 172 23.95 9.04 -9.82
CA THR A 172 24.71 9.17 -8.58
C THR A 172 24.66 10.63 -8.14
N GLU A 173 24.29 10.92 -6.89
CA GLU A 173 24.41 12.25 -6.32
C GLU A 173 25.83 12.77 -6.60
N ALA A 174 25.92 13.91 -7.27
CA ALA A 174 27.16 14.67 -7.33
C ALA A 174 27.53 14.99 -5.87
N LYS A 175 28.76 14.62 -5.48
CA LYS A 175 29.37 14.91 -4.18
C LYS A 175 29.22 16.36 -3.77
#